data_cf0792c2182672bafb172e34a01467d6
#
_entry.id   cf0792c2182672bafb172e34a01467d6
#
_cell.length_a   1.000
_cell.length_b   1.000
_cell.length_c   1.000
_cell.angle_alpha   90.00
_cell.angle_beta   90.00
_cell.angle_gamma   90.00
#
_symmetry.space_group_name_H-M   'P 1'
#
loop_
_entity.id
_entity.type
_entity.pdbx_description
1 polymer ?
#
loop_
_entity_poly.entity_id
_entity_poly.type
_entity_poly.pdbx_seq_one_letter_code
_entity_poly.pdbx_strand_id
1 'polypeptide(L)'
;SILFIFFGTACKTGLFPLQKEEEKPEPKVLVKPPDWVLSKGHPSFPQELYLVGVGFSDMNSVSANESARSNLAKNLKVKIRSTMVDISTTERTHIESVIETEVDTVLEGVEIKDGWLDQNKGVYYALAVVERSLAASSTQDRVQKIESVLQRNMSEGVAAENRAEVVTALSHCLSGYQKAPA
;
A
#
# COMPACT_ATOMS: atom_id res chain seq x y z
N SER A 1 -100.05 -7.66 8.25
CA SER A 1 -99.24 -6.62 8.83
C SER A 1 -97.91 -7.27 9.22
N ILE A 2 -96.88 -7.02 8.42
CA ILE A 2 -95.56 -7.57 8.63
C ILE A 2 -94.68 -6.42 9.05
N LEU A 3 -94.12 -6.53 10.27
CA LEU A 3 -93.17 -5.57 10.89
C LEU A 3 -91.75 -5.94 10.53
N PHE A 4 -91.10 -5.12 9.69
CA PHE A 4 -89.65 -5.24 9.39
C PHE A 4 -88.87 -4.48 10.42
N ILE A 5 -88.05 -5.23 11.19
CA ILE A 5 -87.09 -4.64 12.13
C ILE A 5 -85.73 -4.58 11.41
N PHE A 6 -85.29 -3.38 11.08
CA PHE A 6 -83.91 -3.09 10.58
C PHE A 6 -82.91 -3.17 11.73
N PHE A 7 -82.00 -4.17 11.74
CA PHE A 7 -80.85 -4.20 12.57
C PHE A 7 -79.72 -3.44 11.86
N GLY A 8 -79.42 -2.25 12.32
CA GLY A 8 -78.25 -1.52 11.89
C GLY A 8 -76.99 -2.07 12.54
N THR A 9 -76.11 -2.72 11.79
CA THR A 9 -74.77 -3.12 12.18
C THR A 9 -73.85 -1.91 12.10
N ALA A 10 -73.45 -1.33 13.24
CA ALA A 10 -72.40 -0.32 13.31
C ALA A 10 -71.03 -0.97 13.14
N CYS A 11 -70.39 -0.75 11.98
CA CYS A 11 -68.98 -1.06 11.79
C CYS A 11 -68.11 -0.12 12.65
N LYS A 12 -67.58 -0.64 13.74
CA LYS A 12 -66.50 0.04 14.46
C LYS A 12 -65.20 -0.21 13.71
N THR A 13 -64.75 0.77 12.95
CA THR A 13 -63.38 0.81 12.42
C THR A 13 -62.42 1.01 13.62
N GLY A 14 -61.89 -0.10 14.12
CA GLY A 14 -60.81 -0.08 15.09
C GLY A 14 -59.53 0.45 14.43
N LEU A 15 -59.20 1.67 14.75
CA LEU A 15 -57.88 2.24 14.44
C LEU A 15 -56.89 1.54 15.34
N PHE A 16 -56.15 0.53 14.83
CA PHE A 16 -55.03 -0.05 15.52
C PHE A 16 -53.90 1.00 15.55
N PRO A 17 -53.39 1.43 16.70
CA PRO A 17 -52.18 2.23 16.74
C PRO A 17 -51.04 1.34 16.23
N LEU A 18 -50.36 1.77 15.18
CA LEU A 18 -49.10 1.24 14.76
C LEU A 18 -48.14 1.43 15.95
N GLN A 19 -47.94 0.37 16.72
CA GLN A 19 -46.85 0.31 17.67
C GLN A 19 -45.59 0.37 16.83
N LYS A 20 -44.90 1.51 16.90
CA LYS A 20 -43.53 1.65 16.45
C LYS A 20 -42.74 0.70 17.34
N GLU A 21 -42.38 -0.45 16.78
CA GLU A 21 -41.50 -1.42 17.39
C GLU A 21 -40.18 -0.66 17.63
N GLU A 22 -39.92 -0.33 18.89
CA GLU A 22 -38.63 0.23 19.29
C GLU A 22 -37.61 -0.86 18.99
N GLU A 23 -36.87 -0.67 17.90
CA GLU A 23 -35.74 -1.50 17.52
C GLU A 23 -34.75 -1.50 18.70
N LYS A 24 -34.82 -2.62 19.44
CA LYS A 24 -33.94 -2.85 20.60
C LYS A 24 -32.49 -2.75 20.07
N PRO A 25 -31.68 -1.82 20.59
CA PRO A 25 -30.31 -1.67 20.09
C PRO A 25 -29.60 -3.02 20.24
N GLU A 26 -29.18 -3.59 19.11
CA GLU A 26 -28.38 -4.80 19.10
C GLU A 26 -27.15 -4.61 20.00
N PRO A 27 -26.80 -5.60 20.81
CA PRO A 27 -25.66 -5.48 21.70
C PRO A 27 -24.41 -5.22 20.86
N LYS A 28 -23.82 -4.03 20.99
CA LYS A 28 -22.53 -3.71 20.36
C LYS A 28 -21.50 -4.74 20.82
N VAL A 29 -21.15 -5.67 19.96
CA VAL A 29 -20.11 -6.64 20.23
C VAL A 29 -18.80 -5.86 20.37
N LEU A 30 -18.28 -5.78 21.60
CA LEU A 30 -16.99 -5.16 21.89
C LEU A 30 -15.88 -6.11 21.41
N VAL A 31 -15.70 -6.19 20.09
CA VAL A 31 -14.55 -6.90 19.52
C VAL A 31 -13.32 -6.00 19.71
N LYS A 32 -12.41 -6.43 20.58
CA LYS A 32 -11.15 -5.73 20.81
C LYS A 32 -10.36 -5.68 19.50
N PRO A 33 -9.88 -4.50 19.06
CA PRO A 33 -9.06 -4.42 17.88
C PRO A 33 -7.75 -5.21 18.05
N PRO A 34 -7.27 -5.87 16.98
CA PRO A 34 -5.98 -6.52 16.98
C PRO A 34 -4.84 -5.57 17.34
N ASP A 35 -3.77 -6.07 17.94
CA ASP A 35 -2.65 -5.25 18.39
C ASP A 35 -1.96 -4.50 17.24
N TRP A 36 -1.92 -5.06 16.04
CA TRP A 36 -1.37 -4.41 14.86
C TRP A 36 -2.18 -3.18 14.40
N VAL A 37 -3.49 -3.17 14.61
CA VAL A 37 -4.34 -1.98 14.37
C VAL A 37 -3.98 -0.85 15.34
N LEU A 38 -3.56 -1.20 16.56
CA LEU A 38 -3.13 -0.26 17.60
C LEU A 38 -1.63 0.12 17.50
N SER A 39 -0.97 -0.20 16.40
CA SER A 39 0.47 0.05 16.17
C SER A 39 1.41 -0.65 17.17
N LYS A 40 0.95 -1.74 17.80
CA LYS A 40 1.73 -2.55 18.74
C LYS A 40 2.53 -3.68 18.06
N GLY A 41 2.46 -3.75 16.73
CA GLY A 41 3.09 -4.80 15.96
C GLY A 41 2.19 -6.02 15.75
N HIS A 42 2.66 -6.96 14.96
CA HIS A 42 1.97 -8.22 14.67
C HIS A 42 2.87 -9.39 15.09
N PRO A 43 2.36 -10.38 15.84
CA PRO A 43 3.18 -11.49 16.39
C PRO A 43 3.93 -12.27 15.32
N SER A 44 3.29 -12.51 14.16
CA SER A 44 3.86 -13.28 13.06
C SER A 44 4.75 -12.45 12.12
N PHE A 45 4.75 -11.10 12.24
CA PHE A 45 5.49 -10.19 11.35
C PHE A 45 6.31 -9.19 12.17
N PRO A 46 7.35 -9.66 12.88
CA PRO A 46 8.20 -8.78 13.67
C PRO A 46 8.93 -7.76 12.78
N GLN A 47 9.07 -6.52 13.27
CA GLN A 47 9.64 -5.40 12.50
C GLN A 47 11.12 -5.60 12.14
N GLU A 48 11.82 -6.50 12.80
CA GLU A 48 13.20 -6.87 12.51
C GLU A 48 13.30 -7.59 11.16
N LEU A 49 12.31 -8.40 10.81
CA LEU A 49 12.30 -9.22 9.59
C LEU A 49 11.39 -8.67 8.49
N TYR A 50 10.39 -7.88 8.87
CA TYR A 50 9.37 -7.40 7.95
C TYR A 50 9.26 -5.87 7.94
N LEU A 51 8.92 -5.34 6.77
CA LEU A 51 8.39 -3.99 6.64
C LEU A 51 6.87 -4.11 6.64
N VAL A 52 6.20 -3.29 7.45
CA VAL A 52 4.76 -3.35 7.61
C VAL A 52 4.13 -1.98 7.36
N GLY A 53 2.94 -2.00 6.76
CA GLY A 53 2.09 -0.84 6.56
C GLY A 53 0.66 -1.16 6.98
N VAL A 54 0.08 -0.36 7.84
CA VAL A 54 -1.33 -0.47 8.23
C VAL A 54 -2.11 0.60 7.49
N GLY A 55 -3.19 0.18 6.83
CA GLY A 55 -4.12 1.08 6.16
C GLY A 55 -5.53 0.90 6.67
N PHE A 56 -6.39 1.87 6.39
CA PHE A 56 -7.81 1.80 6.72
C PHE A 56 -8.65 2.52 5.68
N SER A 57 -9.93 2.15 5.61
CA SER A 57 -10.95 2.79 4.78
C SER A 57 -12.34 2.58 5.40
N ASP A 58 -13.20 3.56 5.26
CA ASP A 58 -14.62 3.50 5.58
C ASP A 58 -15.47 2.99 4.39
N MET A 59 -14.88 2.83 3.22
CA MET A 59 -15.58 2.41 2.01
C MET A 59 -15.66 0.88 1.89
N ASN A 60 -14.50 0.21 1.87
CA ASN A 60 -14.41 -1.24 1.66
C ASN A 60 -12.99 -1.76 1.97
N SER A 61 -12.87 -3.09 1.96
CA SER A 61 -11.58 -3.77 2.21
C SER A 61 -10.54 -3.52 1.10
N VAL A 62 -10.96 -3.35 -0.15
CA VAL A 62 -10.03 -3.08 -1.26
C VAL A 62 -9.33 -1.73 -1.05
N SER A 63 -10.10 -0.69 -0.71
CA SER A 63 -9.54 0.63 -0.41
C SER A 63 -8.64 0.61 0.83
N ALA A 64 -8.97 -0.22 1.83
CA ALA A 64 -8.10 -0.42 2.99
C ALA A 64 -6.77 -1.09 2.60
N ASN A 65 -6.79 -2.08 1.70
CA ASN A 65 -5.60 -2.74 1.17
C ASN A 65 -4.69 -1.74 0.45
N GLU A 66 -5.25 -0.91 -0.43
CA GLU A 66 -4.49 0.13 -1.13
C GLU A 66 -3.92 1.18 -0.18
N SER A 67 -4.68 1.57 0.84
CA SER A 67 -4.22 2.44 1.91
C SER A 67 -3.03 1.84 2.66
N ALA A 68 -3.07 0.53 2.97
CA ALA A 68 -1.98 -0.18 3.64
C ALA A 68 -0.71 -0.23 2.78
N ARG A 69 -0.82 -0.55 1.48
CA ARG A 69 0.29 -0.52 0.52
C ARG A 69 0.91 0.88 0.42
N SER A 70 0.08 1.90 0.28
CA SER A 70 0.52 3.30 0.22
C SER A 70 1.26 3.74 1.48
N ASN A 71 0.79 3.34 2.66
CA ASN A 71 1.44 3.67 3.91
C ASN A 71 2.79 2.94 4.08
N LEU A 72 2.88 1.68 3.64
CA LEU A 72 4.14 0.95 3.59
C LEU A 72 5.15 1.66 2.66
N ALA A 73 4.72 2.07 1.46
CA ALA A 73 5.54 2.82 0.50
C ALA A 73 6.07 4.14 1.09
N LYS A 74 5.20 4.91 1.75
CA LYS A 74 5.58 6.16 2.42
C LYS A 74 6.62 5.93 3.51
N ASN A 75 6.44 4.91 4.34
CA ASN A 75 7.38 4.56 5.40
C ASN A 75 8.75 4.16 4.83
N LEU A 76 8.75 3.37 3.76
CA LEU A 76 9.96 2.98 3.06
C LEU A 76 10.67 4.20 2.46
N LYS A 77 9.94 5.07 1.76
CA LYS A 77 10.46 6.30 1.15
C LYS A 77 11.14 7.21 2.19
N VAL A 78 10.49 7.42 3.34
CA VAL A 78 11.06 8.21 4.44
C VAL A 78 12.34 7.56 4.96
N LYS A 79 12.36 6.24 5.11
CA LYS A 79 13.53 5.52 5.61
C LYS A 79 14.71 5.60 4.65
N ILE A 80 14.50 5.43 3.35
CA ILE A 80 15.55 5.57 2.33
C ILE A 80 16.11 7.02 2.35
N ARG A 81 15.24 8.02 2.34
CA ARG A 81 15.66 9.43 2.41
C ARG A 81 16.51 9.73 3.64
N SER A 82 16.16 9.20 4.80
CA SER A 82 16.90 9.45 6.04
C SER A 82 18.31 8.88 6.02
N THR A 83 18.60 7.92 5.15
CA THR A 83 19.96 7.36 4.97
C THR A 83 20.80 8.13 3.94
N MET A 84 20.16 9.02 3.14
CA MET A 84 20.79 9.77 2.05
C MET A 84 21.03 11.26 2.39
N VAL A 85 21.23 11.62 3.65
CA VAL A 85 21.16 13.02 4.15
C VAL A 85 22.27 13.95 3.60
N ASP A 86 23.34 13.44 2.98
CA ASP A 86 24.53 14.25 2.61
C ASP A 86 24.65 14.60 1.12
N ILE A 87 23.56 14.56 0.34
CA ILE A 87 23.63 14.74 -1.11
C ILE A 87 23.27 16.16 -1.55
N SER A 88 24.09 16.72 -2.46
CA SER A 88 23.97 18.10 -2.94
C SER A 88 22.64 18.40 -3.65
N THR A 89 22.25 19.68 -3.67
CA THR A 89 20.93 20.14 -4.18
C THR A 89 20.71 19.86 -5.67
N THR A 90 21.77 19.77 -6.46
CA THR A 90 21.70 19.57 -7.91
C THR A 90 21.29 18.13 -8.29
N GLU A 91 21.53 17.18 -7.40
CA GLU A 91 21.28 15.75 -7.61
C GLU A 91 19.91 15.30 -7.08
N ARG A 92 19.19 16.17 -6.36
CA ARG A 92 17.92 15.81 -5.69
C ARG A 92 16.87 15.23 -6.62
N THR A 93 16.69 15.77 -7.81
CA THR A 93 15.64 15.30 -8.75
C THR A 93 15.96 13.88 -9.24
N HIS A 94 17.23 13.59 -9.45
CA HIS A 94 17.67 12.26 -9.88
C HIS A 94 17.52 11.24 -8.73
N ILE A 95 17.89 11.62 -7.53
CA ILE A 95 17.72 10.79 -6.32
C ILE A 95 16.24 10.47 -6.05
N GLU A 96 15.35 11.44 -6.20
CA GLU A 96 13.91 11.18 -6.05
C GLU A 96 13.41 10.11 -7.04
N SER A 97 13.85 10.16 -8.30
CA SER A 97 13.46 9.13 -9.29
C SER A 97 14.02 7.75 -8.94
N VAL A 98 15.22 7.69 -8.40
CA VAL A 98 15.83 6.43 -7.91
C VAL A 98 15.03 5.89 -6.72
N ILE A 99 14.72 6.74 -5.74
CA ILE A 99 13.92 6.35 -4.56
C ILE A 99 12.54 5.83 -5.00
N GLU A 100 11.87 6.51 -5.92
CA GLU A 100 10.57 6.07 -6.42
C GLU A 100 10.65 4.70 -7.08
N THR A 101 11.65 4.49 -7.92
CA THR A 101 11.84 3.19 -8.59
C THR A 101 12.18 2.07 -7.61
N GLU A 102 12.97 2.33 -6.56
CA GLU A 102 13.26 1.35 -5.52
C GLU A 102 12.00 1.01 -4.71
N VAL A 103 11.22 2.02 -4.35
CA VAL A 103 9.96 1.81 -3.62
C VAL A 103 8.99 0.96 -4.46
N ASP A 104 8.82 1.26 -5.74
CA ASP A 104 7.94 0.50 -6.64
C ASP A 104 8.37 -0.96 -6.75
N THR A 105 9.68 -1.21 -6.87
CA THR A 105 10.22 -2.58 -6.92
C THR A 105 9.93 -3.38 -5.64
N VAL A 106 10.08 -2.75 -4.48
CA VAL A 106 9.74 -3.38 -3.19
C VAL A 106 8.24 -3.64 -3.08
N LEU A 107 7.41 -2.71 -3.62
CA LEU A 107 5.96 -2.85 -3.59
C LEU A 107 5.43 -4.03 -4.40
N GLU A 108 6.15 -4.51 -5.42
CA GLU A 108 5.80 -5.74 -6.15
C GLU A 108 5.76 -6.98 -5.24
N GLY A 109 6.59 -7.02 -4.20
CA GLY A 109 6.63 -8.10 -3.20
C GLY A 109 5.69 -7.90 -2.00
N VAL A 110 4.89 -6.84 -1.98
CA VAL A 110 3.99 -6.55 -0.85
C VAL A 110 2.73 -7.41 -0.91
N GLU A 111 2.46 -8.11 0.18
CA GLU A 111 1.25 -8.90 0.36
C GLU A 111 0.36 -8.32 1.46
N ILE A 112 -0.95 -8.45 1.30
CA ILE A 112 -1.89 -8.21 2.39
C ILE A 112 -1.99 -9.49 3.20
N LYS A 113 -1.56 -9.44 4.45
CA LYS A 113 -1.47 -10.62 5.33
C LYS A 113 -2.60 -10.71 6.35
N ASP A 114 -3.20 -9.58 6.70
CA ASP A 114 -4.31 -9.56 7.64
C ASP A 114 -5.27 -8.42 7.33
N GLY A 115 -6.51 -8.57 7.79
CA GLY A 115 -7.58 -7.58 7.66
C GLY A 115 -8.56 -7.66 8.82
N TRP A 116 -9.06 -6.52 9.25
CA TRP A 116 -10.03 -6.44 10.34
C TRP A 116 -11.09 -5.37 10.06
N LEU A 117 -12.34 -5.70 10.40
CA LEU A 117 -13.47 -4.77 10.31
C LEU A 117 -13.90 -4.32 11.72
N ASP A 118 -13.79 -3.05 12.00
CA ASP A 118 -14.44 -2.42 13.15
C ASP A 118 -15.94 -2.27 12.86
N GLN A 119 -16.72 -3.25 13.28
CA GLN A 119 -18.19 -3.24 13.05
C GLN A 119 -18.90 -2.06 13.71
N ASN A 120 -18.33 -1.51 14.81
CA ASN A 120 -18.91 -0.37 15.49
C ASN A 120 -18.73 0.94 14.72
N LYS A 121 -17.63 1.07 13.98
CA LYS A 121 -17.29 2.27 13.19
C LYS A 121 -17.51 2.09 11.69
N GLY A 122 -17.72 0.85 11.23
CA GLY A 122 -17.80 0.54 9.80
C GLY A 122 -16.48 0.73 9.07
N VAL A 123 -15.32 0.61 9.76
CA VAL A 123 -14.01 0.88 9.20
C VAL A 123 -13.26 -0.44 8.95
N TYR A 124 -12.79 -0.61 7.73
CA TYR A 124 -11.94 -1.72 7.31
C TYR A 124 -10.48 -1.36 7.55
N TYR A 125 -9.72 -2.27 8.15
CA TYR A 125 -8.29 -2.18 8.33
C TYR A 125 -7.59 -3.28 7.55
N ALA A 126 -6.38 -3.00 7.05
CA ALA A 126 -5.55 -3.96 6.35
C ALA A 126 -4.10 -3.85 6.79
N LEU A 127 -3.41 -4.98 6.81
CA LEU A 127 -1.99 -5.10 7.10
C LEU A 127 -1.24 -5.52 5.84
N ALA A 128 -0.45 -4.61 5.27
CA ALA A 128 0.48 -4.88 4.20
C ALA A 128 1.84 -5.25 4.78
N VAL A 129 2.47 -6.26 4.21
CA VAL A 129 3.75 -6.81 4.72
C VAL A 129 4.67 -7.13 3.54
N VAL A 130 5.95 -6.84 3.68
CA VAL A 130 7.01 -7.35 2.80
C VAL A 130 8.21 -7.79 3.63
N GLU A 131 8.82 -8.89 3.24
CA GLU A 131 10.02 -9.40 3.89
C GLU A 131 11.23 -8.51 3.56
N ARG A 132 12.02 -8.14 4.59
CA ARG A 132 13.21 -7.27 4.39
C ARG A 132 14.28 -7.91 3.52
N SER A 133 14.44 -9.22 3.61
CA SER A 133 15.37 -9.98 2.78
C SER A 133 15.01 -9.89 1.29
N LEU A 134 13.70 -9.99 0.97
CA LEU A 134 13.20 -9.87 -0.39
C LEU A 134 13.41 -8.44 -0.94
N ALA A 135 13.13 -7.44 -0.12
CA ALA A 135 13.37 -6.04 -0.48
C ALA A 135 14.87 -5.78 -0.72
N ALA A 136 15.76 -6.34 0.12
CA ALA A 136 17.19 -6.20 -0.02
C ALA A 136 17.74 -6.94 -1.26
N SER A 137 17.26 -8.15 -1.55
CA SER A 137 17.73 -8.92 -2.71
C SER A 137 17.34 -8.27 -4.04
N SER A 138 16.14 -7.72 -4.15
CA SER A 138 15.71 -7.01 -5.36
C SER A 138 16.58 -5.79 -5.67
N THR A 139 16.96 -5.03 -4.64
CA THR A 139 17.89 -3.91 -4.77
C THR A 139 19.29 -4.39 -5.16
N GLN A 140 19.79 -5.46 -4.56
CA GLN A 140 21.11 -6.04 -4.89
C GLN A 140 21.18 -6.51 -6.35
N ASP A 141 20.15 -7.21 -6.85
CA ASP A 141 20.08 -7.66 -8.23
C ASP A 141 20.11 -6.51 -9.23
N ARG A 142 19.47 -5.40 -8.90
CA ARG A 142 19.50 -4.17 -9.71
C ARG A 142 20.88 -3.54 -9.75
N VAL A 143 21.54 -3.42 -8.61
CA VAL A 143 22.92 -2.89 -8.52
C VAL A 143 23.83 -3.74 -9.41
N GLN A 144 23.80 -5.06 -9.31
CA GLN A 144 24.61 -5.94 -10.15
C GLN A 144 24.31 -5.78 -11.64
N LYS A 145 23.02 -5.61 -12.00
CA LYS A 145 22.64 -5.37 -13.39
C LYS A 145 23.18 -4.05 -13.92
N ILE A 146 23.13 -2.99 -13.14
CA ILE A 146 23.68 -1.68 -13.50
C ILE A 146 25.21 -1.78 -13.65
N GLU A 147 25.91 -2.37 -12.69
CA GLU A 147 27.35 -2.59 -12.74
C GLU A 147 27.76 -3.35 -14.02
N SER A 148 27.05 -4.42 -14.36
CA SER A 148 27.33 -5.21 -15.56
C SER A 148 27.16 -4.39 -16.86
N VAL A 149 26.16 -3.52 -16.91
CA VAL A 149 25.93 -2.61 -18.06
C VAL A 149 27.04 -1.55 -18.13
N LEU A 150 27.44 -0.97 -17.00
CA LEU A 150 28.53 0.00 -16.95
C LEU A 150 29.85 -0.62 -17.42
N GLN A 151 30.21 -1.77 -16.88
CA GLN A 151 31.45 -2.48 -17.27
C GLN A 151 31.46 -2.80 -18.77
N ARG A 152 30.33 -3.25 -19.32
CA ARG A 152 30.21 -3.50 -20.77
C ARG A 152 30.42 -2.22 -21.57
N ASN A 153 29.70 -1.13 -21.26
CA ASN A 153 29.85 0.13 -21.99
C ASN A 153 31.29 0.70 -21.89
N MET A 154 31.92 0.56 -20.72
CA MET A 154 33.32 0.98 -20.54
C MET A 154 34.27 0.12 -21.42
N SER A 155 34.11 -1.20 -21.41
CA SER A 155 34.95 -2.09 -22.22
C SER A 155 34.78 -1.85 -23.73
N GLU A 156 33.56 -1.62 -24.18
CA GLU A 156 33.24 -1.27 -25.58
C GLU A 156 33.82 0.10 -25.95
N GLY A 157 33.77 1.08 -25.05
CA GLY A 157 34.39 2.39 -25.21
C GLY A 157 35.90 2.31 -25.38
N VAL A 158 36.61 1.57 -24.49
CA VAL A 158 38.04 1.34 -24.57
C VAL A 158 38.41 0.61 -25.86
N ALA A 159 37.62 -0.40 -26.26
CA ALA A 159 37.84 -1.12 -27.49
C ALA A 159 37.68 -0.22 -28.74
N ALA A 160 36.71 0.68 -28.74
CA ALA A 160 36.49 1.66 -29.82
C ALA A 160 37.62 2.70 -29.87
N GLU A 161 38.11 3.18 -28.71
CA GLU A 161 39.26 4.09 -28.63
C GLU A 161 40.52 3.44 -29.22
N ASN A 162 40.79 2.19 -28.88
CA ASN A 162 41.90 1.44 -29.43
C ASN A 162 41.82 1.22 -30.97
N ARG A 163 40.63 1.28 -31.55
CA ARG A 163 40.41 1.26 -33.00
C ARG A 163 40.46 2.66 -33.63
N ALA A 164 40.76 3.69 -32.88
CA ALA A 164 40.66 5.13 -33.27
C ALA A 164 39.24 5.58 -33.68
N GLU A 165 38.21 4.89 -33.21
CA GLU A 165 36.80 5.22 -33.45
C GLU A 165 36.30 6.17 -32.36
N VAL A 166 36.83 7.40 -32.30
CA VAL A 166 36.57 8.37 -31.22
C VAL A 166 35.08 8.64 -30.97
N VAL A 167 34.27 8.74 -32.03
CA VAL A 167 32.85 9.01 -31.92
C VAL A 167 32.13 7.83 -31.24
N THR A 168 32.51 6.61 -31.60
CA THR A 168 31.95 5.39 -31.02
C THR A 168 32.34 5.26 -29.54
N ALA A 169 33.59 5.55 -29.19
CA ALA A 169 34.07 5.56 -27.82
C ALA A 169 33.29 6.58 -26.96
N LEU A 170 33.09 7.81 -27.44
CA LEU A 170 32.31 8.84 -26.75
C LEU A 170 30.84 8.43 -26.58
N SER A 171 30.24 7.78 -27.60
CA SER A 171 28.87 7.26 -27.53
C SER A 171 28.71 6.20 -26.42
N HIS A 172 29.65 5.27 -26.28
CA HIS A 172 29.62 4.25 -25.22
C HIS A 172 29.84 4.86 -23.84
N CYS A 173 30.76 5.80 -23.68
CA CYS A 173 30.98 6.51 -22.43
C CYS A 173 29.74 7.30 -22.00
N LEU A 174 29.08 8.01 -22.91
CA LEU A 174 27.87 8.78 -22.63
C LEU A 174 26.70 7.84 -22.25
N SER A 175 26.55 6.71 -22.94
CA SER A 175 25.53 5.71 -22.61
C SER A 175 25.74 5.10 -21.23
N GLY A 176 27.01 4.86 -20.86
CA GLY A 176 27.37 4.41 -19.51
C GLY A 176 27.01 5.45 -18.45
N TYR A 177 27.36 6.70 -18.68
CA TYR A 177 27.04 7.80 -17.77
C TYR A 177 25.52 7.99 -17.56
N GLN A 178 24.72 7.89 -18.61
CA GLN A 178 23.25 8.03 -18.51
C GLN A 178 22.57 6.90 -17.74
N LYS A 179 23.21 5.74 -17.65
CA LYS A 179 22.70 4.54 -16.96
C LYS A 179 23.29 4.35 -15.57
N ALA A 180 24.30 5.15 -15.21
CA ALA A 180 24.85 5.14 -13.86
C ALA A 180 23.82 5.77 -12.91
N PRO A 181 23.49 5.12 -11.78
CA PRO A 181 22.77 5.78 -10.71
C PRO A 181 23.64 6.89 -10.15
N ALA A 182 23.02 8.03 -9.84
CA ALA A 182 23.70 9.08 -9.08
C ALA A 182 23.83 8.67 -7.62
#